data_8ad99ce5f26838011b7e2fc35412d9ec
#
_entry.id   8ad99ce5f26838011b7e2fc35412d9ec
#
_cell.length_a   1.000
_cell.length_b   1.000
_cell.length_c   1.000
_cell.angle_alpha   90.00
_cell.angle_beta   90.00
_cell.angle_gamma   90.00
#
_symmetry.space_group_name_H-M   'P 1'
#
loop_
_entity.id
_entity.type
_entity.pdbx_description
1 polymer ?
#
loop_
_entity_poly.entity_id
_entity_poly.type
_entity_poly.pdbx_seq_one_letter_code
_entity_poly.pdbx_strand_id
1 'polypeptide(L)'
;MATKDKKAVIRGLIETGKANGKLTAQEINDALEQLDFDVEKVDKLYDTLESLNIDIVDDLDLSELGKKDDETDESLLSVEGISIDDPVKVYLKEIGRVPLLSPEEEIEYAERMAQGDPYARKRLSEANLRLVVSIAKRYVGRGMQFLDLIQEGNLGLIKAVEKFDHTKGFKFSTYATWWIRQAITRAIADQARTIRIPVHMVETINK
;
A
#
# COMPACT_ATOMS: atom_id res chain seq x y z
N MET A 1 -6.56 26.95 10.42
CA MET A 1 -6.09 26.14 11.58
C MET A 1 -5.47 24.80 11.15
N ALA A 2 -5.82 24.21 10.02
CA ALA A 2 -5.37 22.88 9.58
C ALA A 2 -3.86 22.68 9.29
N THR A 3 -3.09 23.73 9.04
CA THR A 3 -1.65 23.60 8.69
C THR A 3 -0.70 23.49 9.89
N LYS A 4 -1.13 23.90 11.08
CA LYS A 4 -0.31 23.76 12.31
C LYS A 4 -0.31 22.31 12.83
N ASP A 5 -1.45 21.64 12.73
CA ASP A 5 -1.58 20.25 13.22
C ASP A 5 -0.78 19.28 12.35
N LYS A 6 -0.77 19.48 11.01
CA LYS A 6 -0.01 18.63 10.07
C LYS A 6 1.50 18.64 10.34
N LYS A 7 2.08 19.83 10.62
CA LYS A 7 3.50 19.93 10.97
C LYS A 7 3.83 19.32 12.34
N ALA A 8 2.90 19.36 13.28
CA ALA A 8 3.08 18.79 14.61
C ALA A 8 3.14 17.26 14.56
N VAL A 9 2.28 16.61 13.76
CA VAL A 9 2.25 15.14 13.60
C VAL A 9 3.54 14.65 12.93
N ILE A 10 3.98 15.29 11.84
CA ILE A 10 5.26 14.92 11.19
C ILE A 10 6.43 15.09 12.15
N ARG A 11 6.43 16.18 12.91
CA ARG A 11 7.49 16.43 13.88
C ARG A 11 7.51 15.37 14.97
N GLY A 12 6.34 15.00 15.50
CA GLY A 12 6.20 13.91 16.46
C GLY A 12 6.69 12.57 15.89
N LEU A 13 6.34 12.24 14.65
CA LEU A 13 6.82 11.03 13.97
C LEU A 13 8.35 11.02 13.82
N ILE A 14 8.94 12.14 13.40
CA ILE A 14 10.39 12.30 13.27
C ILE A 14 11.08 12.23 14.66
N GLU A 15 10.50 12.82 15.68
CA GLU A 15 11.02 12.75 17.06
C GLU A 15 10.99 11.32 17.59
N THR A 16 9.92 10.58 17.36
CA THR A 16 9.81 9.14 17.70
C THR A 16 10.83 8.30 16.93
N GLY A 17 10.97 8.54 15.64
CA GLY A 17 11.97 7.88 14.81
C GLY A 17 13.41 8.15 15.28
N LYS A 18 13.71 9.40 15.65
CA LYS A 18 15.03 9.75 16.20
C LYS A 18 15.30 9.12 17.56
N ALA A 19 14.28 9.01 18.42
CA ALA A 19 14.42 8.42 19.74
C ALA A 19 14.64 6.90 19.67
N ASN A 20 13.97 6.23 18.74
CA ASN A 20 13.99 4.77 18.59
C ASN A 20 15.01 4.28 17.56
N GLY A 21 15.54 5.16 16.70
CA GLY A 21 16.39 4.83 15.56
C GLY A 21 15.63 4.12 14.40
N LYS A 22 14.36 3.82 14.59
CA LYS A 22 13.50 3.10 13.65
C LYS A 22 12.04 3.54 13.75
N LEU A 23 11.31 3.44 12.66
CA LEU A 23 9.86 3.61 12.59
C LEU A 23 9.24 2.39 11.90
N THR A 24 8.04 2.01 12.33
CA THR A 24 7.29 0.97 11.63
C THR A 24 6.55 1.56 10.42
N ALA A 25 6.38 0.75 9.38
CA ALA A 25 5.58 1.14 8.22
C ALA A 25 4.15 1.52 8.62
N GLN A 26 3.62 0.89 9.68
CA GLN A 26 2.30 1.18 10.21
C GLN A 26 2.23 2.56 10.88
N GLU A 27 3.20 2.94 11.71
CA GLU A 27 3.28 4.28 12.32
C GLU A 27 3.35 5.39 11.26
N ILE A 28 4.13 5.18 10.20
CA ILE A 28 4.23 6.12 9.09
C ILE A 28 2.88 6.24 8.38
N ASN A 29 2.24 5.11 8.07
CA ASN A 29 0.96 5.08 7.38
C ASN A 29 -0.16 5.71 8.22
N ASP A 30 -0.22 5.45 9.51
CA ASP A 30 -1.22 6.03 10.42
C ASP A 30 -1.04 7.55 10.55
N ALA A 31 0.20 8.02 10.61
CA ALA A 31 0.50 9.45 10.60
C ALA A 31 0.12 10.12 9.26
N LEU A 32 0.37 9.45 8.15
CA LEU A 32 -0.02 9.93 6.82
C LEU A 32 -1.54 9.93 6.63
N GLU A 33 -2.26 8.95 7.19
CA GLU A 33 -3.72 8.87 7.14
C GLU A 33 -4.39 10.04 7.87
N GLN A 34 -3.85 10.42 9.03
CA GLN A 34 -4.33 11.59 9.80
C GLN A 34 -4.13 12.93 9.08
N LEU A 35 -3.22 12.99 8.12
CA LEU A 35 -2.74 14.25 7.56
C LEU A 35 -3.28 14.59 6.18
N ASP A 36 -4.03 13.69 5.53
CA ASP A 36 -4.50 13.87 4.16
C ASP A 36 -3.37 14.42 3.24
N PHE A 37 -2.31 13.61 3.13
CA PHE A 37 -1.08 14.03 2.45
C PHE A 37 -1.18 13.96 0.95
N ASP A 38 -0.67 15.01 0.30
CA ASP A 38 -0.37 15.06 -1.12
C ASP A 38 0.87 14.21 -1.44
N VAL A 39 0.86 13.54 -2.59
CA VAL A 39 1.91 12.60 -3.05
C VAL A 39 3.32 13.18 -2.92
N GLU A 40 3.51 14.44 -3.34
CA GLU A 40 4.82 15.10 -3.27
C GLU A 40 5.36 15.29 -1.84
N LYS A 41 4.49 15.29 -0.86
CA LYS A 41 4.89 15.44 0.54
C LYS A 41 5.28 14.11 1.17
N VAL A 42 4.73 13.00 0.66
CA VAL A 42 5.11 11.64 1.08
C VAL A 42 6.54 11.36 0.64
N ASP A 43 6.87 11.61 -0.61
CA ASP A 43 8.23 11.43 -1.12
C ASP A 43 9.23 12.25 -0.29
N LYS A 44 8.90 13.53 0.02
CA LYS A 44 9.72 14.38 0.90
C LYS A 44 9.83 13.88 2.33
N LEU A 45 8.80 13.22 2.87
CA LEU A 45 8.87 12.60 4.20
C LEU A 45 9.85 11.43 4.20
N TYR A 46 9.76 10.54 3.19
CA TYR A 46 10.71 9.44 3.05
C TYR A 46 12.14 9.95 2.87
N ASP A 47 12.38 10.97 2.03
CA ASP A 47 13.69 11.62 1.87
C ASP A 47 14.21 12.19 3.20
N THR A 48 13.32 12.76 4.03
CA THR A 48 13.68 13.29 5.35
C THR A 48 14.05 12.18 6.33
N LEU A 49 13.29 11.07 6.34
CA LEU A 49 13.56 9.92 7.21
C LEU A 49 14.91 9.27 6.85
N GLU A 50 15.20 9.12 5.56
CA GLU A 50 16.49 8.63 5.06
C GLU A 50 17.64 9.56 5.47
N SER A 51 17.49 10.88 5.28
CA SER A 51 18.52 11.85 5.65
C SER A 51 18.83 11.88 7.15
N LEU A 52 17.89 11.39 7.98
CA LEU A 52 18.02 11.28 9.43
C LEU A 52 18.49 9.89 9.88
N ASN A 53 18.83 8.98 8.97
CA ASN A 53 19.21 7.59 9.25
C ASN A 53 18.18 6.87 10.15
N ILE A 54 16.89 7.06 9.88
CA ILE A 54 15.80 6.37 10.57
C ILE A 54 15.42 5.15 9.75
N ASP A 55 15.65 3.96 10.30
CA ASP A 55 15.31 2.70 9.63
C ASP A 55 13.79 2.50 9.62
N ILE A 56 13.24 2.14 8.46
CA ILE A 56 11.82 1.81 8.32
C ILE A 56 11.68 0.29 8.41
N VAL A 57 11.04 -0.16 9.48
CA VAL A 57 10.78 -1.59 9.73
C VAL A 57 9.39 -1.94 9.24
N ASP A 58 9.29 -3.02 8.47
CA ASP A 58 8.04 -3.51 7.92
C ASP A 58 7.35 -4.40 8.97
N ASP A 59 6.22 -3.94 9.54
CA ASP A 59 5.38 -4.75 10.43
C ASP A 59 4.41 -5.67 9.67
N LEU A 60 4.34 -5.54 8.35
CA LEU A 60 3.60 -6.47 7.52
C LEU A 60 4.46 -7.75 7.39
N ASP A 61 4.22 -8.71 8.28
CA ASP A 61 4.81 -10.04 8.15
C ASP A 61 4.20 -10.76 6.93
N LEU A 62 4.71 -10.38 5.75
CA LEU A 62 4.40 -11.06 4.50
C LEU A 62 4.92 -12.51 4.53
N SER A 63 5.71 -12.88 5.53
CA SER A 63 6.20 -14.24 5.72
C SER A 63 5.07 -15.21 6.09
N GLU A 64 3.98 -14.71 6.69
CA GLU A 64 2.76 -15.52 6.88
C GLU A 64 2.03 -15.80 5.55
N LEU A 65 2.18 -14.92 4.55
CA LEU A 65 1.63 -15.13 3.21
C LEU A 65 2.47 -16.09 2.36
N GLY A 66 3.71 -16.38 2.78
CA GLY A 66 4.68 -17.20 2.04
C GLY A 66 5.00 -18.58 2.64
N LYS A 67 4.48 -18.93 3.81
CA LYS A 67 4.95 -20.11 4.58
C LYS A 67 4.17 -21.41 4.40
N LYS A 68 3.24 -21.52 3.45
CA LYS A 68 2.59 -22.84 3.21
C LYS A 68 2.44 -23.08 1.73
N ASP A 69 3.26 -23.98 1.22
CA ASP A 69 3.34 -24.37 -0.19
C ASP A 69 2.10 -25.09 -0.74
N ASP A 70 1.08 -25.38 0.08
CA ASP A 70 -0.13 -26.09 -0.37
C ASP A 70 -1.47 -25.60 0.23
N GLU A 71 -1.46 -24.71 1.25
CA GLU A 71 -2.67 -24.18 1.91
C GLU A 71 -2.95 -22.68 1.64
N THR A 72 -2.19 -22.05 0.75
CA THR A 72 -2.21 -20.60 0.51
C THR A 72 -3.50 -20.09 -0.14
N ASP A 73 -4.28 -20.96 -0.76
CA ASP A 73 -5.56 -20.61 -1.38
C ASP A 73 -6.65 -20.33 -0.33
N GLU A 74 -6.66 -21.09 0.79
CA GLU A 74 -7.69 -20.92 1.83
C GLU A 74 -7.48 -19.69 2.72
N SER A 75 -6.23 -19.29 3.01
CA SER A 75 -5.97 -18.11 3.86
C SER A 75 -6.29 -16.79 3.16
N LEU A 76 -6.09 -16.72 1.86
CA LEU A 76 -6.56 -15.59 1.04
C LEU A 76 -8.08 -15.60 0.89
N LEU A 77 -8.70 -16.79 0.91
CA LEU A 77 -10.13 -16.99 0.78
C LEU A 77 -10.88 -16.89 2.12
N SER A 78 -10.20 -17.05 3.27
CA SER A 78 -10.81 -16.97 4.60
C SER A 78 -11.08 -15.52 5.02
N VAL A 79 -11.95 -14.85 4.26
CA VAL A 79 -12.51 -13.57 4.67
C VAL A 79 -13.85 -13.88 5.31
N GLU A 80 -13.90 -13.91 6.65
CA GLU A 80 -15.16 -14.08 7.39
C GLU A 80 -16.16 -13.02 6.96
N GLY A 81 -17.31 -13.47 6.44
CA GLY A 81 -18.42 -12.59 6.07
C GLY A 81 -18.44 -12.08 4.63
N ILE A 82 -17.49 -12.45 3.77
CA ILE A 82 -17.57 -12.13 2.33
C ILE A 82 -18.15 -13.33 1.58
N SER A 83 -19.28 -13.12 0.90
CA SER A 83 -19.73 -14.04 -0.15
C SER A 83 -18.73 -13.92 -1.30
N ILE A 84 -17.85 -14.91 -1.42
CA ILE A 84 -16.82 -14.92 -2.48
C ILE A 84 -17.47 -15.44 -3.73
N ASP A 85 -17.78 -14.54 -4.66
CA ASP A 85 -18.27 -14.88 -5.99
C ASP A 85 -17.20 -15.62 -6.79
N ASP A 86 -17.63 -16.47 -7.74
CA ASP A 86 -16.71 -17.24 -8.60
C ASP A 86 -15.61 -16.41 -9.28
N PRO A 87 -15.87 -15.16 -9.77
CA PRO A 87 -14.81 -14.31 -10.36
C PRO A 87 -13.70 -13.94 -9.39
N VAL A 88 -14.03 -13.71 -8.10
CA VAL A 88 -13.03 -13.40 -7.06
C VAL A 88 -12.10 -14.59 -6.84
N LYS A 89 -12.66 -15.80 -6.74
CA LYS A 89 -11.89 -17.04 -6.57
C LYS A 89 -10.93 -17.26 -7.74
N VAL A 90 -11.40 -17.07 -8.96
CA VAL A 90 -10.56 -17.20 -10.16
C VAL A 90 -9.38 -16.22 -10.09
N TYR A 91 -9.65 -14.95 -9.79
CA TYR A 91 -8.60 -13.93 -9.67
C TYR A 91 -7.58 -14.27 -8.58
N LEU A 92 -8.04 -14.65 -7.38
CA LEU A 92 -7.15 -15.02 -6.26
C LEU A 92 -6.27 -16.22 -6.60
N LYS A 93 -6.83 -17.22 -7.31
CA LYS A 93 -6.08 -18.37 -7.79
C LYS A 93 -5.02 -18.01 -8.83
N GLU A 94 -5.30 -17.06 -9.72
CA GLU A 94 -4.34 -16.60 -10.72
C GLU A 94 -3.17 -15.87 -10.08
N ILE A 95 -3.42 -14.92 -9.17
CA ILE A 95 -2.34 -14.18 -8.51
C ILE A 95 -1.53 -15.07 -7.56
N GLY A 96 -2.14 -16.12 -7.00
CA GLY A 96 -1.46 -17.10 -6.15
C GLY A 96 -0.38 -17.92 -6.87
N ARG A 97 -0.48 -18.06 -8.19
CA ARG A 97 0.52 -18.78 -9.01
C ARG A 97 1.81 -18.00 -9.23
N VAL A 98 1.79 -16.68 -8.99
CA VAL A 98 2.97 -15.85 -9.17
C VAL A 98 3.85 -15.97 -7.94
N PRO A 99 5.11 -16.46 -8.05
CA PRO A 99 6.01 -16.56 -6.92
C PRO A 99 6.37 -15.18 -6.40
N LEU A 100 6.52 -15.09 -5.07
CA LEU A 100 7.02 -13.88 -4.40
C LEU A 100 8.48 -13.62 -4.81
N LEU A 101 8.87 -12.36 -4.77
CA LEU A 101 10.26 -11.95 -5.02
C LEU A 101 11.05 -11.97 -3.71
N SER A 102 12.32 -12.35 -3.79
CA SER A 102 13.27 -12.13 -2.71
C SER A 102 13.67 -10.64 -2.64
N PRO A 103 14.21 -10.15 -1.51
CA PRO A 103 14.69 -8.77 -1.41
C PRO A 103 15.74 -8.40 -2.47
N GLU A 104 16.59 -9.36 -2.84
CA GLU A 104 17.60 -9.17 -3.88
C GLU A 104 16.97 -9.04 -5.27
N GLU A 105 15.95 -9.86 -5.56
CA GLU A 105 15.21 -9.79 -6.81
C GLU A 105 14.39 -8.50 -6.92
N GLU A 106 13.82 -8.00 -5.82
CA GLU A 106 13.13 -6.70 -5.80
C GLU A 106 14.06 -5.56 -6.25
N ILE A 107 15.30 -5.54 -5.74
CA ILE A 107 16.30 -4.54 -6.10
C ILE A 107 16.70 -4.71 -7.57
N GLU A 108 16.99 -5.94 -8.02
CA GLU A 108 17.36 -6.21 -9.41
C GLU A 108 16.30 -5.73 -10.40
N TYR A 109 15.01 -6.07 -10.14
CA TYR A 109 13.92 -5.63 -10.99
C TYR A 109 13.71 -4.12 -10.93
N ALA A 110 13.92 -3.48 -9.78
CA ALA A 110 13.83 -2.04 -9.65
C ALA A 110 14.95 -1.32 -10.44
N GLU A 111 16.17 -1.84 -10.43
CA GLU A 111 17.28 -1.32 -11.26
C GLU A 111 17.00 -1.44 -12.75
N ARG A 112 16.51 -2.61 -13.19
CA ARG A 112 16.13 -2.84 -14.60
C ARG A 112 14.97 -1.95 -15.03
N MET A 113 14.04 -1.71 -14.14
CA MET A 113 12.91 -0.81 -14.39
C MET A 113 13.40 0.64 -14.57
N ALA A 114 14.38 1.11 -13.77
CA ALA A 114 14.99 2.42 -13.93
C ALA A 114 15.69 2.58 -15.30
N GLN A 115 16.14 1.47 -15.89
CA GLN A 115 16.70 1.42 -17.24
C GLN A 115 15.63 1.34 -18.35
N GLY A 116 14.33 1.31 -17.97
CA GLY A 116 13.22 1.27 -18.90
C GLY A 116 12.77 -0.13 -19.35
N ASP A 117 13.13 -1.20 -18.60
CA ASP A 117 12.73 -2.58 -18.92
C ASP A 117 11.24 -2.80 -18.58
N PRO A 118 10.38 -3.00 -19.61
CA PRO A 118 8.94 -3.23 -19.38
C PRO A 118 8.66 -4.58 -18.72
N TYR A 119 9.54 -5.57 -18.90
CA TYR A 119 9.39 -6.88 -18.28
C TYR A 119 9.62 -6.80 -16.76
N ALA A 120 10.64 -6.08 -16.33
CA ALA A 120 10.92 -5.87 -14.91
C ALA A 120 9.75 -5.17 -14.22
N ARG A 121 9.19 -4.12 -14.86
CA ARG A 121 7.98 -3.43 -14.37
C ARG A 121 6.79 -4.37 -14.22
N LYS A 122 6.52 -5.18 -15.22
CA LYS A 122 5.44 -6.16 -15.19
C LYS A 122 5.65 -7.16 -14.06
N ARG A 123 6.84 -7.73 -13.93
CA ARG A 123 7.19 -8.74 -12.94
C ARG A 123 7.06 -8.22 -11.52
N LEU A 124 7.57 -7.01 -11.24
CA LEU A 124 7.46 -6.36 -9.93
C LEU A 124 5.98 -6.12 -9.56
N SER A 125 5.15 -5.70 -10.53
CA SER A 125 3.72 -5.52 -10.32
C SER A 125 3.01 -6.83 -10.01
N GLU A 126 3.21 -7.88 -10.81
CA GLU A 126 2.55 -9.19 -10.66
C GLU A 126 2.87 -9.86 -9.33
N ALA A 127 4.12 -9.82 -8.89
CA ALA A 127 4.55 -10.42 -7.63
C ALA A 127 3.92 -9.73 -6.39
N ASN A 128 3.46 -8.47 -6.54
CA ASN A 128 2.88 -7.69 -5.46
C ASN A 128 1.34 -7.58 -5.49
N LEU A 129 0.64 -8.29 -6.39
CA LEU A 129 -0.83 -8.29 -6.41
C LEU A 129 -1.43 -8.86 -5.12
N ARG A 130 -0.78 -9.82 -4.47
CA ARG A 130 -1.20 -10.38 -3.18
C ARG A 130 -1.20 -9.33 -2.07
N LEU A 131 -0.25 -8.38 -2.09
CA LEU A 131 -0.21 -7.24 -1.17
C LEU A 131 -1.45 -6.37 -1.34
N VAL A 132 -1.88 -6.09 -2.58
CA VAL A 132 -3.10 -5.32 -2.85
C VAL A 132 -4.32 -5.99 -2.21
N VAL A 133 -4.48 -7.30 -2.37
CA VAL A 133 -5.58 -8.06 -1.79
C VAL A 133 -5.59 -7.97 -0.27
N SER A 134 -4.44 -8.11 0.37
CA SER A 134 -4.31 -8.04 1.84
C SER A 134 -4.74 -6.67 2.39
N ILE A 135 -4.45 -5.61 1.66
CA ILE A 135 -4.86 -4.24 2.02
C ILE A 135 -6.36 -4.05 1.73
N ALA A 136 -6.84 -4.44 0.55
CA ALA A 136 -8.23 -4.27 0.14
C ALA A 136 -9.23 -4.97 1.07
N LYS A 137 -8.86 -6.12 1.65
CA LYS A 137 -9.66 -6.83 2.67
C LYS A 137 -10.12 -5.93 3.81
N ARG A 138 -9.28 -5.00 4.27
CA ARG A 138 -9.58 -4.09 5.38
C ARG A 138 -10.65 -3.04 5.05
N TYR A 139 -10.97 -2.87 3.77
CA TYR A 139 -11.91 -1.86 3.27
C TYR A 139 -13.25 -2.45 2.81
N VAL A 140 -13.43 -3.76 2.95
CA VAL A 140 -14.68 -4.44 2.63
C VAL A 140 -15.82 -3.91 3.50
N GLY A 141 -17.03 -3.82 2.91
CA GLY A 141 -18.22 -3.30 3.61
C GLY A 141 -18.34 -1.76 3.63
N ARG A 142 -17.43 -1.04 2.98
CA ARG A 142 -17.46 0.44 2.91
C ARG A 142 -18.16 1.00 1.67
N GLY A 143 -19.05 0.22 1.04
CA GLY A 143 -19.90 0.67 -0.08
C GLY A 143 -19.37 0.36 -1.48
N MET A 144 -18.24 -0.36 -1.60
CA MET A 144 -17.71 -0.89 -2.86
C MET A 144 -17.58 -2.41 -2.81
N GLN A 145 -17.68 -3.07 -3.96
CA GLN A 145 -17.46 -4.50 -4.07
C GLN A 145 -15.97 -4.83 -3.91
N PHE A 146 -15.67 -6.04 -3.43
CA PHE A 146 -14.30 -6.43 -3.14
C PHE A 146 -13.38 -6.42 -4.37
N LEU A 147 -13.87 -6.88 -5.52
CA LEU A 147 -13.11 -6.80 -6.78
C LEU A 147 -12.81 -5.37 -7.19
N ASP A 148 -13.76 -4.45 -7.01
CA ASP A 148 -13.56 -3.05 -7.36
C ASP A 148 -12.48 -2.42 -6.46
N LEU A 149 -12.49 -2.74 -5.15
CA LEU A 149 -11.44 -2.32 -4.22
C LEU A 149 -10.06 -2.83 -4.63
N ILE A 150 -9.99 -4.09 -5.08
CA ILE A 150 -8.74 -4.67 -5.60
C ILE A 150 -8.28 -3.94 -6.85
N GLN A 151 -9.18 -3.66 -7.81
CA GLN A 151 -8.80 -2.98 -9.06
C GLN A 151 -8.31 -1.56 -8.80
N GLU A 152 -8.98 -0.82 -7.94
CA GLU A 152 -8.50 0.52 -7.53
C GLU A 152 -7.15 0.43 -6.81
N GLY A 153 -6.97 -0.58 -5.95
CA GLY A 153 -5.67 -0.87 -5.32
C GLY A 153 -4.57 -1.21 -6.33
N ASN A 154 -4.89 -1.97 -7.39
CA ASN A 154 -3.96 -2.29 -8.47
C ASN A 154 -3.51 -1.03 -9.23
N LEU A 155 -4.40 -0.06 -9.44
CA LEU A 155 -4.03 1.24 -10.01
C LEU A 155 -3.04 2.00 -9.10
N GLY A 156 -3.24 1.90 -7.77
CA GLY A 156 -2.28 2.41 -6.79
C GLY A 156 -0.93 1.71 -6.88
N LEU A 157 -0.91 0.37 -6.96
CA LEU A 157 0.30 -0.43 -7.12
C LEU A 157 1.09 -0.04 -8.37
N ILE A 158 0.43 0.12 -9.52
CA ILE A 158 1.07 0.53 -10.78
C ILE A 158 1.78 1.87 -10.60
N LYS A 159 1.14 2.84 -9.95
CA LYS A 159 1.75 4.14 -9.65
C LYS A 159 2.94 4.03 -8.68
N ALA A 160 2.85 3.13 -7.70
CA ALA A 160 3.96 2.86 -6.80
C ALA A 160 5.17 2.30 -7.56
N VAL A 161 4.94 1.33 -8.45
CA VAL A 161 6.00 0.74 -9.29
C VAL A 161 6.65 1.81 -10.16
N GLU A 162 5.88 2.72 -10.77
CA GLU A 162 6.41 3.80 -11.62
C GLU A 162 7.32 4.78 -10.88
N LYS A 163 7.07 4.99 -9.59
CA LYS A 163 7.75 6.02 -8.78
C LYS A 163 8.74 5.44 -7.79
N PHE A 164 8.85 4.11 -7.73
CA PHE A 164 9.73 3.45 -6.77
C PHE A 164 11.20 3.72 -7.09
N ASP A 165 11.94 4.16 -6.07
CA ASP A 165 13.37 4.39 -6.13
C ASP A 165 14.07 3.45 -5.13
N HIS A 166 14.78 2.44 -5.67
CA HIS A 166 15.49 1.44 -4.88
C HIS A 166 16.69 1.99 -4.13
N THR A 167 17.22 3.17 -4.54
CA THR A 167 18.40 3.79 -3.89
C THR A 167 18.10 4.28 -2.48
N LYS A 168 16.81 4.44 -2.14
CA LYS A 168 16.35 4.94 -0.83
C LYS A 168 16.36 3.90 0.30
N GLY A 169 16.74 2.65 0.05
CA GLY A 169 17.01 1.62 1.05
C GLY A 169 15.79 1.00 1.75
N PHE A 170 14.54 1.41 1.44
CA PHE A 170 13.34 0.80 1.99
C PHE A 170 12.74 -0.25 1.04
N LYS A 171 12.02 -1.22 1.62
CA LYS A 171 11.35 -2.26 0.85
C LYS A 171 10.24 -1.70 -0.03
N PHE A 172 10.06 -2.28 -1.20
CA PHE A 172 8.97 -1.91 -2.11
C PHE A 172 7.59 -1.99 -1.45
N SER A 173 7.33 -3.03 -0.64
CA SER A 173 6.06 -3.23 0.06
C SER A 173 5.68 -2.04 0.96
N THR A 174 6.64 -1.45 1.66
CA THR A 174 6.45 -0.28 2.53
C THR A 174 5.95 0.92 1.73
N TYR A 175 6.61 1.23 0.62
CA TYR A 175 6.23 2.32 -0.27
C TYR A 175 4.90 2.08 -0.98
N ALA A 176 4.71 0.87 -1.52
CA ALA A 176 3.51 0.49 -2.26
C ALA A 176 2.24 0.50 -1.39
N THR A 177 2.35 0.14 -0.11
CA THR A 177 1.21 0.13 0.83
C THR A 177 0.51 1.48 0.89
N TRP A 178 1.26 2.57 0.93
CA TRP A 178 0.68 3.91 0.94
C TRP A 178 -0.10 4.22 -0.36
N TRP A 179 0.48 3.92 -1.52
CA TRP A 179 -0.16 4.17 -2.82
C TRP A 179 -1.43 3.36 -3.00
N ILE A 180 -1.40 2.08 -2.60
CA ILE A 180 -2.54 1.17 -2.66
C ILE A 180 -3.66 1.70 -1.75
N ARG A 181 -3.33 2.04 -0.50
CA ARG A 181 -4.30 2.58 0.47
C ARG A 181 -4.92 3.88 -0.03
N GLN A 182 -4.11 4.81 -0.51
CA GLN A 182 -4.56 6.09 -1.04
C GLN A 182 -5.52 5.91 -2.22
N ALA A 183 -5.21 5.01 -3.16
CA ALA A 183 -6.08 4.72 -4.30
C ALA A 183 -7.43 4.16 -3.84
N ILE A 184 -7.43 3.16 -2.95
CA ILE A 184 -8.65 2.55 -2.41
C ILE A 184 -9.49 3.57 -1.64
N THR A 185 -8.90 4.34 -0.74
CA THR A 185 -9.62 5.32 0.09
C THR A 185 -10.24 6.41 -0.77
N ARG A 186 -9.51 6.90 -1.78
CA ARG A 186 -10.01 7.88 -2.72
C ARG A 186 -11.16 7.33 -3.56
N ALA A 187 -11.05 6.08 -4.05
CA ALA A 187 -12.11 5.43 -4.80
C ALA A 187 -13.38 5.26 -3.96
N ILE A 188 -13.27 4.86 -2.70
CA ILE A 188 -14.41 4.78 -1.77
C ILE A 188 -15.06 6.15 -1.61
N ALA A 189 -14.29 7.22 -1.42
CA ALA A 189 -14.84 8.56 -1.27
C ALA A 189 -15.60 9.03 -2.53
N ASP A 190 -15.09 8.68 -3.73
CA ASP A 190 -15.66 9.11 -5.01
C ASP A 190 -16.81 8.22 -5.50
N GLN A 191 -16.81 6.90 -5.22
CA GLN A 191 -17.66 5.92 -5.89
C GLN A 191 -18.61 5.15 -4.96
N ALA A 192 -18.36 5.11 -3.63
CA ALA A 192 -19.16 4.30 -2.72
C ALA A 192 -20.59 4.82 -2.52
N ARG A 193 -20.89 6.05 -2.92
CA ARG A 193 -22.22 6.67 -2.75
C ARG A 193 -22.96 6.73 -4.07
N THR A 194 -24.23 6.32 -4.07
CA THR A 194 -25.13 6.42 -5.24
C THR A 194 -25.25 7.87 -5.75
N ILE A 195 -25.31 8.83 -4.84
CA ILE A 195 -25.23 10.26 -5.18
C ILE A 195 -23.80 10.70 -4.85
N ARG A 196 -23.03 11.01 -5.89
CA ARG A 196 -21.64 11.40 -5.76
C ARG A 196 -21.51 12.72 -4.98
N ILE A 197 -20.69 12.70 -3.95
CA ILE A 197 -20.32 13.87 -3.16
C ILE A 197 -18.83 14.15 -3.42
N PRO A 198 -18.40 15.41 -3.64
CA PRO A 198 -16.99 15.74 -3.77
C PRO A 198 -16.17 15.27 -2.56
N VAL A 199 -14.94 14.79 -2.80
CA VAL A 199 -14.07 14.19 -1.77
C VAL A 199 -13.89 15.12 -0.56
N HIS A 200 -13.65 16.42 -0.76
CA HIS A 200 -13.49 17.39 0.33
C HIS A 200 -14.73 17.50 1.25
N MET A 201 -15.92 17.24 0.71
CA MET A 201 -17.16 17.22 1.51
C MET A 201 -17.26 15.94 2.33
N VAL A 202 -16.82 14.79 1.77
CA VAL A 202 -16.76 13.51 2.50
C VAL A 202 -15.81 13.61 3.70
N GLU A 203 -14.67 14.25 3.52
CA GLU A 203 -13.70 14.50 4.59
C GLU A 203 -14.28 15.37 5.72
N THR A 204 -15.10 16.35 5.35
CA THR A 204 -15.76 17.22 6.34
C THR A 204 -16.83 16.49 7.15
N ILE A 205 -17.54 15.53 6.52
CA ILE A 205 -18.59 14.73 7.17
C ILE A 205 -17.99 13.69 8.12
N ASN A 206 -16.80 13.16 7.81
CA ASN A 206 -16.13 12.13 8.61
C ASN A 206 -15.34 12.69 9.80
N LYS A 207 -15.25 14.01 9.93
CA LYS A 207 -14.68 14.74 11.10
C LYS A 207 -15.72 14.96 12.18
#